data_675cc18526ba7f294dba77a227dcbcbf
#
_entry.id   675cc18526ba7f294dba77a227dcbcbf
#
_cell.length_a   1.000
_cell.length_b   1.000
_cell.length_c   1.000
_cell.angle_alpha   90.00
_cell.angle_beta   90.00
_cell.angle_gamma   90.00
#
_symmetry.space_group_name_H-M   'P 1'
#
loop_
_entity.id
_entity.type
_entity.pdbx_description
1 polymer ?
#
loop_
_entity_poly.entity_id
_entity_poly.type
_entity_poly.pdbx_seq_one_letter_code
_entity_poly.pdbx_strand_id
1 'polypeptide(L)'
;MFKRILVATDGSSLSKKAVGYAISLAEQSDAELVGLTVVARYPTSYFEGGIALAPSEVARIEAQWMESGQSLVDAVNTQAARKGVKAKLVVSKSDLIAEAIIAAAKKHKCDLIVMASHGRKGLKRLLLGSEKQHVLTHSTIPVLVLR
;
A
#
# COMPACT_ATOMS: atom_id res chain seq x y z
N MET A 1 -22.35 -2.83 -4.24
CA MET A 1 -21.95 -3.89 -3.29
C MET A 1 -20.91 -3.39 -2.29
N PHE A 2 -19.72 -3.01 -2.72
CA PHE A 2 -18.74 -2.43 -1.81
C PHE A 2 -19.01 -0.95 -1.59
N LYS A 3 -18.73 -0.45 -0.39
CA LYS A 3 -18.90 0.96 -0.04
C LYS A 3 -17.57 1.70 0.01
N ARG A 4 -16.51 1.02 0.42
CA ARG A 4 -15.17 1.60 0.50
C ARG A 4 -14.11 0.54 0.28
N ILE A 5 -13.27 0.75 -0.74
CA ILE A 5 -12.25 -0.20 -1.18
C ILE A 5 -10.88 0.38 -0.87
N LEU A 6 -10.04 -0.39 -0.18
CA LEU A 6 -8.64 -0.03 0.01
C LEU A 6 -7.80 -0.71 -1.07
N VAL A 7 -6.92 0.03 -1.70
CA VAL A 7 -5.89 -0.52 -2.57
C VAL A 7 -4.50 -0.13 -2.06
N ALA A 8 -3.65 -1.14 -1.89
CA ALA A 8 -2.25 -0.94 -1.51
C ALA A 8 -1.39 -0.94 -2.77
N THR A 9 -0.50 0.03 -2.88
CA THR A 9 0.41 0.15 -4.02
C THR A 9 1.83 0.46 -3.56
N ASP A 10 2.80 -0.12 -4.24
CA ASP A 10 4.23 0.17 -4.07
C ASP A 10 4.86 0.71 -5.36
N GLY A 11 4.05 1.04 -6.35
CA GLY A 11 4.50 1.54 -7.65
C GLY A 11 4.97 0.47 -8.63
N SER A 12 4.95 -0.81 -8.25
CA SER A 12 5.28 -1.89 -9.17
C SER A 12 4.23 -2.03 -10.27
N SER A 13 4.60 -2.67 -11.38
CA SER A 13 3.68 -2.88 -12.52
C SER A 13 2.42 -3.63 -12.10
N LEU A 14 2.55 -4.64 -11.26
CA LEU A 14 1.41 -5.42 -10.82
C LEU A 14 0.55 -4.63 -9.83
N SER A 15 1.14 -3.83 -8.95
CA SER A 15 0.36 -2.97 -8.07
C SER A 15 -0.38 -1.87 -8.83
N LYS A 16 0.18 -1.38 -9.94
CA LYS A 16 -0.53 -0.46 -10.82
C LYS A 16 -1.76 -1.09 -11.47
N LYS A 17 -1.66 -2.37 -11.85
CA LYS A 17 -2.83 -3.14 -12.30
C LYS A 17 -3.86 -3.26 -11.18
N ALA A 18 -3.41 -3.55 -9.97
CA ALA A 18 -4.30 -3.64 -8.81
C ALA A 18 -5.05 -2.32 -8.58
N VAL A 19 -4.37 -1.19 -8.72
CA VAL A 19 -5.00 0.13 -8.64
C VAL A 19 -6.09 0.28 -9.71
N GLY A 20 -5.80 -0.10 -10.95
CA GLY A 20 -6.79 -0.05 -12.03
C GLY A 20 -8.03 -0.88 -11.75
N TYR A 21 -7.84 -2.10 -11.24
CA TYR A 21 -8.96 -2.97 -10.84
C TYR A 21 -9.78 -2.38 -9.69
N ALA A 22 -9.10 -1.86 -8.68
CA ALA A 22 -9.77 -1.25 -7.53
C ALA A 22 -10.62 -0.05 -7.95
N ILE A 23 -10.09 0.79 -8.86
CA ILE A 23 -10.83 1.94 -9.39
C ILE A 23 -12.06 1.48 -10.18
N SER A 24 -11.90 0.46 -11.02
CA SER A 24 -13.04 -0.09 -11.79
C SER A 24 -14.12 -0.66 -10.88
N LEU A 25 -13.72 -1.39 -9.84
CA LEU A 25 -14.67 -1.93 -8.84
C LEU A 25 -15.38 -0.81 -8.08
N ALA A 26 -14.62 0.24 -7.70
CA ALA A 26 -15.20 1.38 -7.01
C ALA A 26 -16.20 2.14 -7.90
N GLU A 27 -15.85 2.31 -9.17
CA GLU A 27 -16.75 2.94 -10.16
C GLU A 27 -18.06 2.14 -10.30
N GLN A 28 -17.95 0.83 -10.47
CA GLN A 28 -19.13 -0.04 -10.64
C GLN A 28 -19.98 -0.15 -9.39
N SER A 29 -19.37 -0.07 -8.21
CA SER A 29 -20.05 -0.20 -6.93
C SER A 29 -20.51 1.14 -6.35
N ASP A 30 -20.19 2.25 -7.01
CA ASP A 30 -20.37 3.59 -6.45
C ASP A 30 -19.69 3.71 -5.08
N ALA A 31 -18.49 3.15 -4.97
CA ALA A 31 -17.71 3.10 -3.74
C ALA A 31 -16.65 4.19 -3.69
N GLU A 32 -16.25 4.54 -2.50
CA GLU A 32 -15.07 5.37 -2.28
C GLU A 32 -13.81 4.50 -2.32
N LEU A 33 -12.68 5.09 -2.68
CA LEU A 33 -11.39 4.43 -2.72
C LEU A 33 -10.48 4.98 -1.62
N VAL A 34 -9.71 4.09 -0.98
CA VAL A 34 -8.61 4.49 -0.11
C VAL A 34 -7.33 3.98 -0.75
N GLY A 35 -6.48 4.89 -1.22
CA GLY A 35 -5.17 4.56 -1.77
C GLY A 35 -4.12 4.58 -0.67
N LEU A 36 -3.42 3.48 -0.48
CA LEU A 36 -2.42 3.31 0.58
C LEU A 36 -1.07 2.95 0.01
N THR A 37 -0.03 3.64 0.48
CA THR A 37 1.35 3.22 0.34
C THR A 37 1.97 3.12 1.72
N VAL A 38 2.65 2.00 1.98
CA VAL A 38 3.40 1.80 3.21
C VAL A 38 4.89 2.03 2.92
N VAL A 39 5.48 2.98 3.60
CA VAL A 39 6.92 3.27 3.49
C VAL A 39 7.66 2.71 4.70
N ALA A 40 8.86 2.20 4.45
CA ALA A 40 9.68 1.63 5.51
C ALA A 40 10.23 2.71 6.44
N ARG A 41 10.58 2.30 7.64
CA ARG A 41 11.42 3.09 8.53
C ARG A 41 12.87 2.85 8.16
N TYR A 42 13.72 3.82 8.41
CA TYR A 42 15.16 3.63 8.20
C TYR A 42 15.65 2.55 9.17
N PRO A 43 16.33 1.50 8.66
CA PRO A 43 16.79 0.42 9.53
C PRO A 43 17.88 0.92 10.46
N THR A 44 17.71 0.67 11.77
CA THR A 44 18.73 0.88 12.77
C THR A 44 19.46 -0.45 12.97
N SER A 45 20.70 -0.53 12.46
CA SER A 45 21.54 -1.70 12.68
C SER A 45 22.47 -1.43 13.86
N TYR A 46 22.31 -2.20 14.92
CA TYR A 46 23.18 -2.12 16.09
C TYR A 46 24.42 -3.02 15.99
N PHE A 47 24.49 -3.86 14.95
CA PHE A 47 25.43 -4.98 14.95
C PHE A 47 26.55 -4.88 13.92
N GLU A 48 26.48 -4.00 12.99
CA GLU A 48 27.55 -3.80 12.03
C GLU A 48 28.32 -2.57 12.46
N GLY A 49 29.63 -2.73 12.70
CA GLY A 49 30.54 -1.65 13.06
C GLY A 49 30.65 -0.55 12.00
N GLY A 50 29.53 -0.31 11.31
CA GLY A 50 29.35 0.76 10.36
C GLY A 50 29.12 2.09 11.09
N ILE A 51 29.53 3.17 10.45
CA ILE A 51 29.27 4.51 10.92
C ILE A 51 27.77 4.74 10.92
N ALA A 52 27.17 4.92 12.10
CA ALA A 52 25.76 5.28 12.21
C ALA A 52 25.54 6.65 11.54
N LEU A 53 24.52 6.75 10.68
CA LEU A 53 24.14 8.02 10.11
C LEU A 53 23.65 8.98 11.20
N ALA A 54 23.93 10.25 11.04
CA ALA A 54 23.41 11.27 11.93
C ALA A 54 21.88 11.27 11.90
N PRO A 55 21.20 11.54 13.02
CA PRO A 55 19.73 11.60 13.06
C PRO A 55 19.12 12.52 12.00
N SER A 56 19.79 13.61 11.68
CA SER A 56 19.35 14.54 10.63
C SER A 56 19.38 13.92 9.23
N GLU A 57 20.36 13.06 8.96
CA GLU A 57 20.45 12.33 7.69
C GLU A 57 19.40 11.24 7.58
N VAL A 58 19.15 10.53 8.67
CA VAL A 58 18.07 9.53 8.74
C VAL A 58 16.74 10.20 8.48
N ALA A 59 16.48 11.34 9.12
CA ALA A 59 15.24 12.08 8.94
C ALA A 59 15.08 12.54 7.48
N ARG A 60 16.16 12.98 6.84
CA ARG A 60 16.15 13.39 5.44
C ARG A 60 15.79 12.22 4.50
N ILE A 61 16.39 11.06 4.73
CA ILE A 61 16.13 9.85 3.94
C ILE A 61 14.67 9.41 4.12
N GLU A 62 14.18 9.36 5.34
CA GLU A 62 12.79 9.00 5.62
C GLU A 62 11.81 9.99 5.00
N ALA A 63 12.14 11.28 5.02
CA ALA A 63 11.34 12.31 4.36
C ALA A 63 11.26 12.10 2.84
N GLN A 64 12.36 11.69 2.21
CA GLN A 64 12.38 11.35 0.78
C GLN A 64 11.48 10.15 0.47
N TRP A 65 11.51 9.13 1.32
CA TRP A 65 10.65 7.96 1.16
C TRP A 65 9.17 8.31 1.31
N MET A 66 8.85 9.16 2.28
CA MET A 66 7.48 9.66 2.47
C MET A 66 7.01 10.46 1.27
N GLU A 67 7.86 11.30 0.71
CA GLU A 67 7.56 12.08 -0.50
C GLU A 67 7.31 11.16 -1.71
N SER A 68 8.14 10.13 -1.88
CA SER A 68 7.95 9.12 -2.92
C SER A 68 6.63 8.38 -2.73
N GLY A 69 6.31 8.02 -1.49
CA GLY A 69 5.02 7.39 -1.16
C GLY A 69 3.83 8.30 -1.47
N GLN A 70 3.96 9.59 -1.15
CA GLN A 70 2.91 10.57 -1.47
C GLN A 70 2.70 10.68 -2.99
N SER A 71 3.77 10.66 -3.77
CA SER A 71 3.66 10.68 -5.24
C SER A 71 2.91 9.47 -5.77
N LEU A 72 3.10 8.29 -5.16
CA LEU A 72 2.39 7.08 -5.57
C LEU A 72 0.89 7.19 -5.31
N VAL A 73 0.49 7.66 -4.14
CA VAL A 73 -0.94 7.80 -3.84
C VAL A 73 -1.58 8.98 -4.58
N ASP A 74 -0.82 10.03 -4.86
CA ASP A 74 -1.29 11.13 -5.70
C ASP A 74 -1.62 10.64 -7.11
N ALA A 75 -0.83 9.73 -7.66
CA ALA A 75 -1.10 9.10 -8.95
C ALA A 75 -2.40 8.28 -8.90
N VAL A 76 -2.67 7.60 -7.80
CA VAL A 76 -3.94 6.88 -7.59
C VAL A 76 -5.11 7.86 -7.63
N ASN A 77 -4.98 8.99 -6.93
CA ASN A 77 -6.02 10.01 -6.91
C ASN A 77 -6.31 10.56 -8.31
N THR A 78 -5.28 10.88 -9.07
CA THR A 78 -5.43 11.38 -10.45
C THR A 78 -6.19 10.37 -11.31
N GLN A 79 -5.84 9.11 -11.21
CA GLN A 79 -6.47 8.04 -11.98
C GLN A 79 -7.92 7.82 -11.55
N ALA A 80 -8.18 7.82 -10.24
CA ALA A 80 -9.54 7.69 -9.69
C ALA A 80 -10.44 8.85 -10.11
N ALA A 81 -9.93 10.07 -10.08
CA ALA A 81 -10.66 11.28 -10.47
C ALA A 81 -11.14 11.23 -11.93
N ARG A 82 -10.32 10.66 -12.83
CA ARG A 82 -10.68 10.47 -14.23
C ARG A 82 -11.90 9.58 -14.42
N LYS A 83 -12.16 8.70 -13.45
CA LYS A 83 -13.30 7.79 -13.43
C LYS A 83 -14.45 8.27 -12.53
N GLY A 84 -14.33 9.47 -12.00
CA GLY A 84 -15.34 10.00 -11.08
C GLY A 84 -15.36 9.30 -9.71
N VAL A 85 -14.30 8.59 -9.36
CA VAL A 85 -14.18 7.90 -8.08
C VAL A 85 -13.50 8.81 -7.07
N LYS A 86 -14.16 8.97 -5.92
CA LYS A 86 -13.62 9.75 -4.80
C LYS A 86 -12.58 8.91 -4.07
N ALA A 87 -11.38 9.45 -3.91
CA ALA A 87 -10.28 8.75 -3.27
C ALA A 87 -9.75 9.50 -2.06
N LYS A 88 -9.45 8.76 -1.00
CA LYS A 88 -8.70 9.22 0.15
C LYS A 88 -7.30 8.63 0.07
N LEU A 89 -6.28 9.44 0.31
CA LEU A 89 -4.88 9.04 0.14
C LEU A 89 -4.22 8.90 1.49
N VAL A 90 -3.52 7.80 1.69
CA VAL A 90 -2.85 7.48 2.96
C VAL A 90 -1.44 7.00 2.67
N VAL A 91 -0.47 7.60 3.35
CA VAL A 91 0.91 7.11 3.38
C VAL A 91 1.21 6.73 4.83
N SER A 92 1.50 5.46 5.06
CA SER A 92 1.82 4.94 6.39
C SER A 92 3.30 4.60 6.47
N LYS A 93 3.93 4.94 7.58
CA LYS A 93 5.31 4.58 7.85
C LYS A 93 5.32 3.42 8.82
N SER A 94 5.78 2.26 8.35
CA SER A 94 5.80 1.03 9.15
C SER A 94 6.75 0.01 8.54
N ASP A 95 7.38 -0.78 9.40
CA ASP A 95 8.13 -1.96 8.97
C ASP A 95 7.24 -3.20 8.84
N LEU A 96 6.02 -3.12 9.35
CA LEU A 96 5.04 -4.20 9.34
C LEU A 96 3.96 -3.90 8.29
N ILE A 97 4.26 -4.22 7.04
CA ILE A 97 3.43 -3.83 5.89
C ILE A 97 2.02 -4.43 5.98
N ALA A 98 1.92 -5.72 6.25
CA ALA A 98 0.62 -6.40 6.34
C ALA A 98 -0.25 -5.81 7.44
N GLU A 99 0.33 -5.56 8.61
CA GLU A 99 -0.39 -4.97 9.73
C GLU A 99 -0.83 -3.53 9.42
N ALA A 100 0.01 -2.76 8.73
CA ALA A 100 -0.32 -1.41 8.31
C ALA A 100 -1.50 -1.39 7.34
N ILE A 101 -1.54 -2.34 6.40
CA ILE A 101 -2.65 -2.49 5.45
C ILE A 101 -3.96 -2.81 6.19
N ILE A 102 -3.93 -3.79 7.08
CA ILE A 102 -5.11 -4.20 7.86
C ILE A 102 -5.58 -3.04 8.76
N ALA A 103 -4.66 -2.38 9.42
CA ALA A 103 -4.98 -1.25 10.30
C ALA A 103 -5.61 -0.09 9.52
N ALA A 104 -5.08 0.24 8.35
CA ALA A 104 -5.65 1.29 7.49
C ALA A 104 -7.04 0.92 7.01
N ALA A 105 -7.25 -0.33 6.61
CA ALA A 105 -8.56 -0.80 6.16
C ALA A 105 -9.60 -0.72 7.28
N LYS A 106 -9.24 -1.07 8.49
CA LYS A 106 -10.12 -0.95 9.67
C LYS A 106 -10.39 0.51 10.04
N LYS A 107 -9.33 1.31 10.09
CA LYS A 107 -9.43 2.74 10.44
C LYS A 107 -10.37 3.49 9.50
N HIS A 108 -10.27 3.20 8.21
CA HIS A 108 -11.08 3.87 7.19
C HIS A 108 -12.36 3.12 6.86
N LYS A 109 -12.70 2.08 7.61
CA LYS A 109 -13.93 1.29 7.46
C LYS A 109 -14.10 0.73 6.04
N CYS A 110 -13.02 0.20 5.48
CA CYS A 110 -13.06 -0.43 4.17
C CYS A 110 -13.70 -1.82 4.25
N ASP A 111 -14.40 -2.21 3.21
CA ASP A 111 -15.06 -3.52 3.13
C ASP A 111 -14.45 -4.43 2.04
N LEU A 112 -13.38 -3.97 1.41
CA LEU A 112 -12.55 -4.76 0.50
C LEU A 112 -11.13 -4.24 0.52
N ILE A 113 -10.15 -5.14 0.49
CA ILE A 113 -8.74 -4.83 0.29
C ILE A 113 -8.33 -5.39 -1.06
N VAL A 114 -7.70 -4.56 -1.92
CA VAL A 114 -7.14 -4.98 -3.21
C VAL A 114 -5.63 -4.82 -3.14
N MET A 115 -4.91 -5.85 -3.54
CA MET A 115 -3.45 -5.82 -3.52
C MET A 115 -2.85 -6.74 -4.58
N ALA A 116 -1.59 -6.53 -4.92
CA ALA A 116 -0.84 -7.40 -5.81
C ALA A 116 -0.19 -8.54 -5.04
N SER A 117 -0.04 -9.68 -5.70
CA SER A 117 0.59 -10.87 -5.12
C SER A 117 2.09 -10.70 -4.87
N HIS A 118 2.75 -9.82 -5.65
CA HIS A 118 4.16 -9.47 -5.46
C HIS A 118 4.35 -7.99 -5.75
N GLY A 119 5.39 -7.43 -5.19
CA GLY A 119 5.69 -6.01 -5.29
C GLY A 119 6.99 -5.72 -6.03
N ARG A 120 7.55 -4.56 -5.73
CA ARG A 120 8.71 -3.96 -6.37
C ARG A 120 9.96 -4.82 -6.36
N LYS A 121 10.12 -5.70 -5.38
CA LYS A 121 11.30 -6.57 -5.25
C LYS A 121 11.29 -7.74 -6.22
N GLY A 122 10.31 -7.81 -7.12
CA GLY A 122 10.33 -8.65 -8.31
C GLY A 122 10.56 -10.14 -8.08
N LEU A 123 10.26 -10.64 -6.90
CA LEU A 123 10.38 -12.06 -6.62
C LEU A 123 9.27 -12.78 -7.38
N LYS A 124 9.64 -13.37 -8.50
CA LYS A 124 8.78 -14.27 -9.28
C LYS A 124 8.54 -15.57 -8.50
N ARG A 125 8.01 -15.44 -7.30
CA ARG A 125 7.63 -16.62 -6.52
C ARG A 125 6.19 -16.95 -6.82
N LEU A 126 5.95 -18.19 -7.13
CA LEU A 126 4.62 -18.78 -7.28
C LEU A 126 3.80 -18.68 -6.00
N LEU A 127 4.46 -18.46 -4.88
CA LEU A 127 3.85 -18.32 -3.58
C LEU A 127 3.71 -16.83 -3.23
N LEU A 128 2.59 -16.48 -2.68
CA LEU A 128 2.39 -15.17 -2.07
C LEU A 128 3.50 -14.94 -1.05
N GLY A 129 4.11 -13.75 -1.08
CA GLY A 129 5.07 -13.37 -0.05
C GLY A 129 4.43 -13.42 1.34
N SER A 130 5.26 -13.55 2.36
CA SER A 130 4.80 -13.65 3.76
C SER A 130 3.83 -12.53 4.15
N GLU A 131 4.07 -11.32 3.66
CA GLU A 131 3.22 -10.16 3.93
C GLU A 131 1.80 -10.34 3.38
N LYS A 132 1.68 -10.85 2.15
CA LYS A 132 0.38 -11.08 1.51
C LYS A 132 -0.37 -12.22 2.20
N GLN A 133 0.34 -13.28 2.55
CA GLN A 133 -0.24 -14.37 3.33
C GLN A 133 -0.73 -13.89 4.68
N HIS A 134 0.00 -13.01 5.34
CA HIS A 134 -0.41 -12.43 6.60
C HIS A 134 -1.72 -11.67 6.46
N VAL A 135 -1.85 -10.82 5.43
CA VAL A 135 -3.10 -10.10 5.16
C VAL A 135 -4.24 -11.07 4.93
N LEU A 136 -4.04 -12.10 4.08
CA LEU A 136 -5.07 -13.09 3.79
C LEU A 136 -5.51 -13.86 5.03
N THR A 137 -4.59 -14.18 5.91
CA THR A 137 -4.86 -15.00 7.09
C THR A 137 -5.47 -14.21 8.24
N HIS A 138 -5.04 -12.97 8.44
CA HIS A 138 -5.42 -12.17 9.62
C HIS A 138 -6.48 -11.10 9.34
N SER A 139 -6.78 -10.82 8.08
CA SER A 139 -7.82 -9.86 7.73
C SER A 139 -9.21 -10.47 7.91
N THR A 140 -10.10 -9.72 8.57
CA THR A 140 -11.53 -10.04 8.61
C THR A 140 -12.27 -9.40 7.43
N ILE A 141 -11.59 -8.56 6.67
CA ILE A 141 -12.11 -7.89 5.48
C ILE A 141 -11.74 -8.73 4.27
N PRO A 142 -12.65 -8.95 3.30
CA PRO A 142 -12.30 -9.66 2.06
C PRO A 142 -11.09 -9.05 1.36
N VAL A 143 -10.25 -9.90 0.80
CA VAL A 143 -9.02 -9.50 0.11
C VAL A 143 -9.03 -10.03 -1.32
N LEU A 144 -8.88 -9.15 -2.29
CA LEU A 144 -8.69 -9.48 -3.69
C LEU A 144 -7.21 -9.35 -4.03
N VAL A 145 -6.60 -10.45 -4.44
CA VAL A 145 -5.18 -10.49 -4.79
C VAL A 145 -5.01 -10.66 -6.30
N LEU A 146 -4.30 -9.74 -6.93
CA LEU A 146 -3.95 -9.84 -8.34
C LEU A 146 -2.60 -10.53 -8.52
N ARG A 147 -2.55 -11.43 -9.48
CA ARG A 147 -1.34 -12.16 -9.86
C ARG A 147 -0.73 -11.63 -11.14
#